data_380a2c91b94aa39292a07fa0b4c93554
#
_entry.id   380a2c91b94aa39292a07fa0b4c93554
#
_cell.length_a   1.000
_cell.length_b   1.000
_cell.length_c   1.000
_cell.angle_alpha   90.00
_cell.angle_beta   90.00
_cell.angle_gamma   90.00
#
_symmetry.space_group_name_H-M   'P 1'
#
loop_
_entity.id
_entity.type
_entity.pdbx_description
1 polymer ?
#
loop_
_entity_poly.entity_id
_entity_poly.type
_entity_poly.pdbx_seq_one_letter_code
_entity_poly.pdbx_strand_id
1 'polypeptide(L)'
;KAGCFIPIAIVALIIILSIAFSVIRQISGGSVDDLLSGVVSEKFSDYEETEITPEKVEVNFGEKAVTPMYTVLCDEIKEVDSYPWTVQKGYRYVAVHLVLTNNLSEEESLNEKTDFVVNGIAQDSRFLSGYKRISSSPVTAGLSIDGYLIFEIPTNITTAQLKYGDYVTINIKS
;
A
#
# COMPACT_ATOMS: atom_id res chain seq x y z
N LYS A 1 25.99 -27.48 23.29
CA LYS A 1 25.37 -28.47 22.38
C LYS A 1 23.87 -28.32 22.53
N ALA A 2 23.24 -27.57 21.63
CA ALA A 2 21.80 -27.46 21.59
C ALA A 2 21.24 -28.68 20.85
N GLY A 3 20.56 -29.56 21.59
CA GLY A 3 19.83 -30.69 21.02
C GLY A 3 18.60 -30.19 20.27
N CYS A 4 18.51 -30.49 18.99
CA CYS A 4 17.34 -30.18 18.17
C CYS A 4 16.21 -31.16 18.59
N PHE A 5 15.30 -30.71 19.45
CA PHE A 5 14.10 -31.47 19.78
C PHE A 5 13.07 -31.24 18.66
N ILE A 6 12.97 -32.20 17.75
CA ILE A 6 11.82 -32.22 16.80
C ILE A 6 10.60 -32.62 17.64
N PRO A 7 9.53 -31.80 17.68
CA PRO A 7 8.33 -32.15 18.45
C PRO A 7 7.71 -33.45 17.92
N ILE A 8 7.36 -34.34 18.83
CA ILE A 8 6.78 -35.67 18.54
C ILE A 8 5.58 -35.58 17.59
N ALA A 9 4.83 -34.49 17.65
CA ALA A 9 3.72 -34.20 16.73
C ALA A 9 4.13 -34.12 15.24
N ILE A 10 5.31 -33.59 14.94
CA ILE A 10 5.79 -33.49 13.55
C ILE A 10 6.18 -34.88 13.03
N VAL A 11 6.81 -35.69 13.87
CA VAL A 11 7.18 -37.06 13.51
C VAL A 11 5.91 -37.90 13.27
N ALA A 12 4.91 -37.78 14.12
CA ALA A 12 3.63 -38.47 13.96
C ALA A 12 2.92 -38.05 12.66
N LEU A 13 2.93 -36.77 12.30
CA LEU A 13 2.33 -36.26 11.07
C LEU A 13 3.02 -36.85 9.83
N ILE A 14 4.33 -36.91 9.82
CA ILE A 14 5.10 -37.49 8.72
C ILE A 14 4.80 -38.99 8.54
N ILE A 15 4.66 -39.73 9.64
CA ILE A 15 4.34 -41.16 9.60
C ILE A 15 2.92 -41.37 9.05
N ILE A 16 1.95 -40.56 9.46
CA ILE A 16 0.55 -40.64 8.97
C ILE A 16 0.49 -40.35 7.48
N LEU A 17 1.18 -39.31 7.03
CA LEU A 17 1.25 -38.95 5.60
C LEU A 17 1.93 -40.05 4.77
N SER A 18 2.97 -40.69 5.30
CA SER A 18 3.68 -41.78 4.60
C SER A 18 2.81 -43.03 4.47
N ILE A 19 2.02 -43.36 5.49
CA ILE A 19 1.09 -44.50 5.48
C ILE A 19 -0.07 -44.23 4.51
N ALA A 20 -0.63 -43.01 4.52
CA ALA A 20 -1.70 -42.61 3.61
C ALA A 20 -1.23 -42.68 2.15
N PHE A 21 -0.02 -42.22 1.87
CA PHE A 21 0.58 -42.30 0.55
C PHE A 21 0.81 -43.72 0.06
N SER A 22 1.25 -44.63 0.94
CA SER A 22 1.44 -46.03 0.63
C SER A 22 0.13 -46.77 0.34
N VAL A 23 -0.94 -46.48 1.08
CA VAL A 23 -2.26 -47.05 0.87
C VAL A 23 -2.87 -46.59 -0.45
N ILE A 24 -2.73 -45.30 -0.80
CA ILE A 24 -3.22 -44.76 -2.07
C ILE A 24 -2.50 -45.43 -3.24
N ARG A 25 -1.20 -45.67 -3.12
CA ARG A 25 -0.41 -46.33 -4.16
C ARG A 25 -0.80 -47.81 -4.40
N GLN A 26 -1.28 -48.47 -3.35
CA GLN A 26 -1.73 -49.87 -3.45
C GLN A 26 -3.15 -50.02 -4.04
N ILE A 27 -4.01 -49.04 -3.82
CA ILE A 27 -5.42 -49.10 -4.25
C ILE A 27 -5.59 -48.67 -5.71
N SER A 28 -4.73 -47.73 -6.21
CA SER A 28 -4.97 -47.10 -7.51
C SER A 28 -4.28 -47.75 -8.71
N GLY A 29 -3.30 -48.65 -8.54
CA GLY A 29 -2.60 -49.30 -9.67
C GLY A 29 -2.18 -48.38 -10.83
N GLY A 30 -2.42 -47.08 -10.70
CA GLY A 30 -2.16 -46.03 -11.67
C GLY A 30 -1.09 -45.03 -11.19
N SER A 31 -0.49 -44.35 -12.14
CA SER A 31 0.46 -43.30 -11.86
C SER A 31 -0.21 -42.15 -11.08
N VAL A 32 0.48 -41.65 -10.03
CA VAL A 32 0.00 -40.49 -9.23
C VAL A 32 -0.19 -39.25 -10.11
N ASP A 33 0.51 -39.19 -11.22
CA ASP A 33 0.40 -38.10 -12.22
C ASP A 33 -0.97 -38.05 -12.89
N ASP A 34 -1.63 -39.21 -13.11
CA ASP A 34 -2.95 -39.27 -13.69
C ASP A 34 -4.06 -38.81 -12.71
N LEU A 35 -3.87 -39.03 -11.41
CA LEU A 35 -4.81 -38.57 -10.38
C LEU A 35 -4.69 -37.07 -10.10
N LEU A 36 -3.46 -36.52 -10.15
CA LEU A 36 -3.23 -35.10 -9.96
C LEU A 36 -3.68 -34.27 -11.17
N SER A 37 -3.50 -34.77 -12.38
CA SER A 37 -3.93 -34.05 -13.58
C SER A 37 -5.46 -33.95 -13.71
N GLY A 38 -6.20 -34.97 -13.26
CA GLY A 38 -7.67 -34.96 -13.27
C GLY A 38 -8.29 -34.05 -12.20
N VAL A 39 -7.68 -33.97 -11.01
CA VAL A 39 -8.19 -33.14 -9.90
C VAL A 39 -7.81 -31.67 -10.04
N VAL A 40 -6.65 -31.38 -10.64
CA VAL A 40 -6.16 -30.00 -10.81
C VAL A 40 -6.89 -29.31 -11.96
N SER A 41 -7.28 -30.03 -13.03
CA SER A 41 -7.93 -29.42 -14.19
C SER A 41 -9.41 -29.05 -13.98
N GLU A 42 -10.13 -29.72 -13.07
CA GLU A 42 -11.56 -29.40 -12.83
C GLU A 42 -11.83 -28.35 -11.74
N LYS A 43 -10.86 -28.05 -10.89
CA LYS A 43 -11.11 -27.16 -9.73
C LYS A 43 -10.46 -25.79 -9.80
N PHE A 44 -9.60 -25.55 -10.80
CA PHE A 44 -8.90 -24.27 -10.95
C PHE A 44 -9.34 -23.44 -12.14
N SER A 45 -10.33 -23.90 -12.94
CA SER A 45 -10.80 -23.15 -14.10
C SER A 45 -11.88 -22.10 -13.80
N ASP A 46 -12.43 -22.05 -12.59
CA ASP A 46 -13.51 -21.12 -12.21
C ASP A 46 -13.13 -20.08 -11.13
N TYR A 47 -11.84 -19.91 -10.83
CA TYR A 47 -11.43 -18.67 -10.20
C TYR A 47 -11.26 -17.63 -11.32
N GLU A 48 -12.35 -17.02 -11.74
CA GLU A 48 -12.28 -15.66 -12.29
C GLU A 48 -11.62 -14.83 -11.19
N GLU A 49 -10.34 -14.56 -11.37
CA GLU A 49 -9.63 -13.50 -10.65
C GLU A 49 -10.36 -12.21 -11.06
N THR A 50 -11.43 -11.89 -10.34
CA THR A 50 -12.10 -10.61 -10.45
C THR A 50 -11.06 -9.60 -10.01
N GLU A 51 -10.35 -9.06 -10.99
CA GLU A 51 -9.48 -7.91 -10.82
C GLU A 51 -10.37 -6.79 -10.29
N ILE A 52 -10.41 -6.66 -8.95
CA ILE A 52 -11.14 -5.57 -8.29
C ILE A 52 -10.35 -4.31 -8.62
N THR A 53 -10.65 -3.70 -9.75
CA THR A 53 -10.16 -2.37 -10.07
C THR A 53 -10.85 -1.41 -9.08
N PRO A 54 -10.13 -0.85 -8.11
CA PRO A 54 -10.74 0.02 -7.12
C PRO A 54 -11.34 1.25 -7.81
N GLU A 55 -12.54 1.61 -7.40
CA GLU A 55 -13.19 2.82 -7.88
C GLU A 55 -12.37 4.05 -7.49
N LYS A 56 -12.29 5.02 -8.41
CA LYS A 56 -11.62 6.30 -8.13
C LYS A 56 -12.44 7.11 -7.13
N VAL A 57 -11.79 7.53 -6.07
CA VAL A 57 -12.37 8.34 -4.99
C VAL A 57 -11.88 9.77 -5.12
N GLU A 58 -12.82 10.70 -5.22
CA GLU A 58 -12.55 12.13 -5.25
C GLU A 58 -13.24 12.80 -4.06
N VAL A 59 -12.48 13.56 -3.25
CA VAL A 59 -12.95 14.26 -2.06
C VAL A 59 -12.40 15.67 -2.01
N ASN A 60 -12.91 16.50 -1.10
CA ASN A 60 -12.38 17.83 -0.83
C ASN A 60 -11.31 17.79 0.28
N PHE A 61 -10.53 18.85 0.37
CA PHE A 61 -9.58 19.09 1.45
C PHE A 61 -10.28 18.96 2.82
N GLY A 62 -9.65 18.24 3.75
CA GLY A 62 -10.19 17.95 5.07
C GLY A 62 -11.12 16.73 5.14
N GLU A 63 -11.49 16.14 4.01
CA GLU A 63 -12.31 14.94 3.95
C GLU A 63 -11.41 13.69 3.79
N LYS A 64 -11.88 12.55 4.32
CA LYS A 64 -11.19 11.27 4.19
C LYS A 64 -11.58 10.59 2.88
N ALA A 65 -10.58 10.31 2.05
CA ALA A 65 -10.73 9.42 0.90
C ALA A 65 -10.50 7.98 1.35
N VAL A 66 -11.52 7.13 1.26
CA VAL A 66 -11.47 5.74 1.71
C VAL A 66 -11.55 4.82 0.50
N THR A 67 -10.55 3.97 0.34
CA THR A 67 -10.52 2.88 -0.65
C THR A 67 -10.37 1.53 0.06
N PRO A 68 -10.58 0.41 -0.61
CA PRO A 68 -10.29 -0.90 -0.02
C PRO A 68 -8.83 -1.07 0.41
N MET A 69 -7.89 -0.37 -0.23
CA MET A 69 -6.45 -0.51 0.02
C MET A 69 -5.92 0.45 1.08
N TYR A 70 -6.43 1.70 1.12
CA TYR A 70 -5.93 2.73 2.03
C TYR A 70 -6.95 3.84 2.28
N THR A 71 -6.78 4.53 3.41
CA THR A 71 -7.47 5.79 3.69
C THR A 71 -6.46 6.92 3.66
N VAL A 72 -6.80 8.00 2.97
CA VAL A 72 -5.97 9.21 2.83
C VAL A 72 -6.73 10.41 3.35
N LEU A 73 -6.08 11.20 4.21
CA LEU A 73 -6.57 12.48 4.69
C LEU A 73 -5.48 13.53 4.48
N CYS A 74 -5.84 14.64 3.84
CA CYS A 74 -5.05 15.86 3.80
C CYS A 74 -5.80 16.93 4.59
N ASP A 75 -5.30 17.28 5.77
CA ASP A 75 -6.02 18.14 6.74
C ASP A 75 -5.32 19.46 7.06
N GLU A 76 -4.05 19.62 6.68
CA GLU A 76 -3.33 20.86 6.85
C GLU A 76 -2.46 21.19 5.64
N ILE A 77 -2.49 22.45 5.21
CA ILE A 77 -1.55 23.05 4.27
C ILE A 77 -1.11 24.40 4.85
N LYS A 78 0.18 24.54 5.08
CA LYS A 78 0.73 25.78 5.62
C LYS A 78 1.94 26.26 4.85
N GLU A 79 2.13 27.56 4.79
CA GLU A 79 3.32 28.17 4.23
C GLU A 79 4.52 27.88 5.12
N VAL A 80 5.68 27.71 4.50
CA VAL A 80 6.95 27.46 5.19
C VAL A 80 7.74 28.76 5.25
N ASP A 81 7.89 29.31 6.45
CA ASP A 81 8.54 30.62 6.65
C ASP A 81 10.07 30.57 6.57
N SER A 82 10.67 29.41 6.82
CA SER A 82 12.14 29.24 6.85
C SER A 82 12.57 27.95 6.19
N TYR A 83 13.43 28.04 5.20
CA TYR A 83 13.98 26.91 4.44
C TYR A 83 15.41 27.17 3.98
N PRO A 84 16.24 26.12 3.82
CA PRO A 84 17.65 26.27 3.44
C PRO A 84 17.87 26.46 1.94
N TRP A 85 16.82 26.43 1.12
CA TRP A 85 16.90 26.51 -0.33
C TRP A 85 16.56 27.90 -0.85
N THR A 86 17.07 28.23 -2.03
CA THR A 86 16.63 29.42 -2.76
C THR A 86 15.29 29.12 -3.43
N VAL A 87 14.30 29.91 -3.14
CA VAL A 87 12.98 29.85 -3.79
C VAL A 87 13.08 30.52 -5.17
N GLN A 88 12.47 29.92 -6.17
CA GLN A 88 12.33 30.52 -7.48
C GLN A 88 11.43 31.75 -7.40
N LYS A 89 11.75 32.84 -8.15
CA LYS A 89 10.91 34.03 -8.20
C LYS A 89 9.48 33.66 -8.63
N GLY A 90 8.50 34.06 -7.84
CA GLY A 90 7.08 33.73 -8.07
C GLY A 90 6.66 32.35 -7.53
N TYR A 91 7.51 31.72 -6.71
CA TYR A 91 7.21 30.47 -6.00
C TYR A 91 7.30 30.65 -4.48
N ARG A 92 6.76 29.70 -3.75
CA ARG A 92 6.86 29.58 -2.29
C ARG A 92 6.88 28.11 -1.89
N TYR A 93 7.34 27.82 -0.66
CA TYR A 93 7.23 26.47 -0.09
C TYR A 93 5.97 26.34 0.74
N VAL A 94 5.31 25.19 0.62
CA VAL A 94 4.20 24.78 1.45
C VAL A 94 4.47 23.42 2.05
N ALA A 95 4.02 23.22 3.30
CA ALA A 95 4.00 21.95 3.99
C ALA A 95 2.57 21.39 3.93
N VAL A 96 2.43 20.21 3.38
CA VAL A 96 1.17 19.48 3.23
C VAL A 96 1.17 18.33 4.23
N HIS A 97 0.25 18.34 5.17
CA HIS A 97 0.09 17.26 6.17
C HIS A 97 -0.83 16.18 5.64
N LEU A 98 -0.38 14.94 5.79
CA LEU A 98 -1.11 13.74 5.37
C LEU A 98 -1.20 12.76 6.52
N VAL A 99 -2.36 12.10 6.61
CA VAL A 99 -2.56 10.89 7.40
C VAL A 99 -2.91 9.76 6.44
N LEU A 100 -2.11 8.70 6.46
CA LEU A 100 -2.23 7.54 5.57
C LEU A 100 -2.50 6.31 6.42
N THR A 101 -3.58 5.57 6.13
CA THR A 101 -3.93 4.33 6.82
C THR A 101 -3.83 3.17 5.85
N ASN A 102 -3.19 2.09 6.26
CA ASN A 102 -3.15 0.85 5.52
C ASN A 102 -4.43 0.04 5.79
N ASN A 103 -5.29 -0.10 4.79
CA ASN A 103 -6.52 -0.89 4.87
C ASN A 103 -6.32 -2.35 4.38
N LEU A 104 -5.13 -2.68 3.86
CA LEU A 104 -4.80 -4.05 3.44
C LEU A 104 -4.62 -4.96 4.64
N SER A 105 -4.60 -6.26 4.39
CA SER A 105 -4.32 -7.30 5.39
C SER A 105 -2.83 -7.52 5.65
N GLU A 106 -1.95 -6.90 4.85
CA GLU A 106 -0.50 -7.04 4.89
C GLU A 106 0.18 -5.69 5.12
N GLU A 107 1.46 -5.72 5.46
CA GLU A 107 2.28 -4.50 5.56
C GLU A 107 2.51 -3.88 4.18
N GLU A 108 2.39 -2.54 4.08
CA GLU A 108 2.53 -1.81 2.82
C GLU A 108 3.27 -0.49 3.01
N SER A 109 4.12 -0.14 2.04
CA SER A 109 4.78 1.17 1.99
C SER A 109 3.83 2.22 1.42
N LEU A 110 3.48 3.22 2.21
CA LEU A 110 2.44 4.19 1.84
C LEU A 110 2.99 5.52 1.30
N ASN A 111 4.25 5.86 1.57
CA ASN A 111 4.79 7.20 1.30
C ASN A 111 5.14 7.48 -0.18
N GLU A 112 5.27 6.45 -1.02
CA GLU A 112 5.76 6.59 -2.40
C GLU A 112 4.67 6.92 -3.42
N LYS A 113 3.42 7.02 -2.97
CA LYS A 113 2.24 7.10 -3.85
C LYS A 113 1.64 8.51 -3.95
N THR A 114 2.34 9.54 -3.45
CA THR A 114 1.76 10.89 -3.31
C THR A 114 2.29 11.87 -4.33
N ASP A 115 1.41 12.44 -5.13
CA ASP A 115 1.68 13.55 -6.05
C ASP A 115 0.89 14.79 -5.64
N PHE A 116 1.54 15.95 -5.60
CA PHE A 116 0.88 17.23 -5.43
C PHE A 116 0.86 17.97 -6.78
N VAL A 117 -0.32 18.12 -7.35
CA VAL A 117 -0.52 18.69 -8.68
C VAL A 117 -1.04 20.11 -8.56
N VAL A 118 -0.26 21.10 -9.01
CA VAL A 118 -0.63 22.51 -8.99
C VAL A 118 -0.68 23.03 -10.41
N ASN A 119 -1.78 23.67 -10.80
CA ASN A 119 -2.03 24.16 -12.15
C ASN A 119 -1.79 23.08 -13.24
N GLY A 120 -2.11 21.82 -12.94
CA GLY A 120 -1.92 20.67 -13.82
C GLY A 120 -0.51 20.11 -13.88
N ILE A 121 0.44 20.63 -13.08
CA ILE A 121 1.85 20.21 -13.05
C ILE A 121 2.13 19.53 -11.69
N ALA A 122 2.65 18.31 -11.73
CA ALA A 122 3.11 17.62 -10.53
C ALA A 122 4.35 18.33 -9.95
N GLN A 123 4.38 18.48 -8.62
CA GLN A 123 5.44 19.15 -7.88
C GLN A 123 6.31 18.12 -7.16
N ASP A 124 7.62 18.30 -7.20
CA ASP A 124 8.56 17.45 -6.47
C ASP A 124 8.47 17.71 -4.96
N SER A 125 8.37 16.66 -4.18
CA SER A 125 8.41 16.75 -2.73
C SER A 125 9.84 16.88 -2.21
N ARG A 126 10.00 17.60 -1.11
CA ARG A 126 11.27 17.77 -0.40
C ARG A 126 11.12 17.44 1.07
N PHE A 127 12.22 17.26 1.76
CA PHE A 127 12.25 17.11 3.22
C PHE A 127 12.81 18.38 3.86
N LEU A 128 12.16 18.86 4.91
CA LEU A 128 12.61 19.99 5.71
C LEU A 128 12.72 19.60 7.19
N SER A 129 13.87 19.90 7.79
CA SER A 129 14.07 19.72 9.23
C SER A 129 13.06 20.55 10.03
N GLY A 130 12.52 19.99 11.12
CA GLY A 130 11.46 20.62 11.91
C GLY A 130 10.04 20.18 11.53
N TYR A 131 9.86 19.48 10.40
CA TYR A 131 8.61 18.84 10.02
C TYR A 131 8.69 17.32 10.18
N LYS A 132 7.66 16.72 10.79
CA LYS A 132 7.57 15.27 10.89
C LYS A 132 7.48 14.68 9.49
N ARG A 133 8.47 13.86 9.11
CA ARG A 133 8.47 13.19 7.80
C ARG A 133 7.52 12.00 7.82
N ILE A 134 6.79 11.79 6.71
CA ILE A 134 6.10 10.52 6.47
C ILE A 134 7.14 9.39 6.44
N SER A 135 6.92 8.34 7.23
CA SER A 135 7.83 7.19 7.30
C SER A 135 7.90 6.48 5.96
N SER A 136 9.09 6.04 5.58
CA SER A 136 9.30 5.12 4.45
C SER A 136 9.21 3.65 4.84
N SER A 137 9.08 3.36 6.15
CA SER A 137 8.91 1.99 6.62
C SER A 137 7.52 1.47 6.26
N PRO A 138 7.38 0.17 5.98
CA PRO A 138 6.07 -0.44 5.81
C PRO A 138 5.16 -0.20 7.01
N VAL A 139 3.88 -0.02 6.73
CA VAL A 139 2.83 0.23 7.72
C VAL A 139 2.02 -1.03 7.90
N THR A 140 1.95 -1.52 9.12
CA THR A 140 1.16 -2.72 9.46
C THR A 140 -0.31 -2.53 9.12
N ALA A 141 -0.99 -3.60 8.77
CA ALA A 141 -2.42 -3.64 8.48
C ALA A 141 -3.26 -2.90 9.55
N GLY A 142 -4.15 -2.04 9.13
CA GLY A 142 -5.03 -1.24 10.00
C GLY A 142 -4.36 -0.07 10.73
N LEU A 143 -3.03 0.10 10.64
CA LEU A 143 -2.33 1.20 11.28
C LEU A 143 -2.21 2.41 10.35
N SER A 144 -1.99 3.58 10.96
CA SER A 144 -1.81 4.84 10.26
C SER A 144 -0.43 5.44 10.52
N ILE A 145 0.07 6.14 9.52
CA ILE A 145 1.21 7.05 9.64
C ILE A 145 0.77 8.46 9.28
N ASP A 146 1.44 9.46 9.82
CA ASP A 146 1.21 10.85 9.48
C ASP A 146 2.53 11.60 9.31
N GLY A 147 2.49 12.71 8.61
CA GLY A 147 3.63 13.58 8.42
C GLY A 147 3.43 14.62 7.33
N TYR A 148 4.50 15.32 7.02
CA TYR A 148 4.50 16.41 6.06
C TYR A 148 5.31 16.06 4.81
N LEU A 149 4.81 16.50 3.68
CA LEU A 149 5.55 16.66 2.43
C LEU A 149 5.71 18.16 2.14
N ILE A 150 6.89 18.58 1.73
CA ILE A 150 7.18 19.99 1.44
C ILE A 150 7.26 20.14 -0.08
N PHE A 151 6.52 21.10 -0.63
CA PHE A 151 6.47 21.36 -2.05
C PHE A 151 6.82 22.81 -2.36
N GLU A 152 7.57 23.05 -3.45
CA GLU A 152 7.74 24.37 -4.03
C GLU A 152 6.65 24.59 -5.05
N ILE A 153 5.79 25.60 -4.83
CA ILE A 153 4.60 25.84 -5.64
C ILE A 153 4.59 27.29 -6.15
N PRO A 154 3.99 27.56 -7.30
CA PRO A 154 3.82 28.94 -7.78
C PRO A 154 2.94 29.73 -6.79
N THR A 155 3.17 31.03 -6.67
CA THR A 155 2.33 31.92 -5.86
C THR A 155 0.97 32.16 -6.52
N ASN A 156 0.89 31.99 -7.86
CA ASN A 156 -0.34 32.11 -8.63
C ASN A 156 -0.97 30.72 -8.83
N ILE A 157 -1.85 30.33 -7.93
CA ILE A 157 -2.50 29.01 -7.93
C ILE A 157 -3.95 29.20 -8.41
N THR A 158 -4.32 28.49 -9.46
CA THR A 158 -5.71 28.40 -9.94
C THR A 158 -6.36 27.08 -9.57
N THR A 159 -5.57 26.00 -9.51
CA THR A 159 -6.01 24.66 -9.10
C THR A 159 -4.91 23.97 -8.32
N ALA A 160 -5.29 23.21 -7.30
CA ALA A 160 -4.38 22.33 -6.57
C ALA A 160 -5.11 21.04 -6.20
N GLN A 161 -4.45 19.91 -6.41
CA GLN A 161 -4.95 18.59 -6.09
C GLN A 161 -3.83 17.76 -5.49
N LEU A 162 -4.15 16.95 -4.48
CA LEU A 162 -3.29 15.89 -4.02
C LEU A 162 -3.81 14.58 -4.62
N LYS A 163 -2.93 13.86 -5.29
CA LYS A 163 -3.21 12.52 -5.82
C LYS A 163 -2.46 11.51 -5.00
N TYR A 164 -3.13 10.42 -4.65
CA TYR A 164 -2.50 9.30 -3.96
C TYR A 164 -2.76 8.01 -4.74
N GLY A 165 -1.70 7.47 -5.32
CA GLY A 165 -1.80 6.42 -6.33
C GLY A 165 -2.71 6.85 -7.49
N ASP A 166 -3.31 5.86 -8.16
CA ASP A 166 -4.19 6.09 -9.31
C ASP A 166 -5.66 6.31 -8.93
N TYR A 167 -6.01 6.15 -7.64
CA TYR A 167 -7.40 5.99 -7.19
C TYR A 167 -7.91 7.10 -6.29
N VAL A 168 -7.04 7.91 -5.68
CA VAL A 168 -7.48 9.00 -4.80
C VAL A 168 -7.09 10.35 -5.35
N THR A 169 -8.05 11.27 -5.38
CA THR A 169 -7.84 12.69 -5.66
C THR A 169 -8.47 13.52 -4.54
N ILE A 170 -7.68 14.38 -3.89
CA ILE A 170 -8.17 15.35 -2.92
C ILE A 170 -8.08 16.73 -3.55
N ASN A 171 -9.24 17.37 -3.75
CA ASN A 171 -9.33 18.72 -4.29
C ASN A 171 -8.97 19.73 -3.22
N ILE A 172 -7.88 20.46 -3.45
CA ILE A 172 -7.41 21.55 -2.60
C ILE A 172 -7.77 22.82 -3.34
N LYS A 173 -8.92 23.37 -3.00
CA LYS A 173 -9.37 24.57 -3.66
C LYS A 173 -8.48 25.76 -3.28
N SER A 174 -8.02 26.49 -4.29
CA SER A 174 -7.44 27.83 -4.15
C SER A 174 -8.52 28.86 -3.91
#